data_741c846f8293ab07d4a1ab488aee8d86
#
_entry.id   741c846f8293ab07d4a1ab488aee8d86
#
_cell.length_a   1.000
_cell.length_b   1.000
_cell.length_c   1.000
_cell.angle_alpha   90.00
_cell.angle_beta   90.00
_cell.angle_gamma   90.00
#
_symmetry.space_group_name_H-M   'P 1'
#
loop_
_entity.id
_entity.type
_entity.pdbx_description
1 polymer ?
#
loop_
_entity_poly.entity_id
_entity_poly.type
_entity_poly.pdbx_seq_one_letter_code
_entity_poly.pdbx_strand_id
1 'polypeptide(L)'
;MNTFRHNWGSNDQISQQLSDLLEKIGIVTGTKSHSATTSKSRFDGWSLSERNPEAIKAWMPIWKWFYHNYFQVQTDGWHHIPSTGKVLLVGSHNGGLASPDTSMFLYDWFSRFGYERLAYALMHPSAWQTPIFARPGSQVGAIIAHPKMARAALSKDAALLVYPGGAEDLFRPYAMRNQIYLANNKAFIKLAL
;
A
#
# COMPACT_ATOMS: atom_id res chain seq x y z
N MET A 1 -29.78 7.16 35.61
CA MET A 1 -28.82 6.19 35.00
C MET A 1 -29.40 5.75 33.67
N ASN A 2 -29.01 6.43 32.57
CA ASN A 2 -29.43 6.08 31.20
C ASN A 2 -28.22 5.48 30.50
N THR A 3 -28.27 4.16 30.28
CA THR A 3 -27.30 3.40 29.50
C THR A 3 -27.58 3.60 28.04
N PHE A 4 -26.76 4.40 27.34
CA PHE A 4 -26.72 4.45 25.91
C PHE A 4 -26.15 3.12 25.36
N ARG A 5 -27.02 2.22 24.89
CA ARG A 5 -26.62 1.09 24.05
C ARG A 5 -26.44 1.61 22.63
N HIS A 6 -25.21 1.76 22.19
CA HIS A 6 -24.91 1.90 20.78
C HIS A 6 -25.20 0.56 20.09
N ASN A 7 -26.25 0.57 19.27
CA ASN A 7 -26.62 -0.56 18.42
C ASN A 7 -25.67 -0.56 17.20
N TRP A 8 -24.56 -1.28 17.31
CA TRP A 8 -23.73 -1.62 16.15
C TRP A 8 -24.54 -2.63 15.34
N GLY A 9 -24.88 -2.28 14.10
CA GLY A 9 -25.54 -3.19 13.18
C GLY A 9 -24.77 -4.51 13.13
N SER A 10 -25.50 -5.62 12.96
CA SER A 10 -24.93 -6.96 12.96
C SER A 10 -23.74 -7.04 12.00
N ASN A 11 -22.70 -7.79 12.35
CA ASN A 11 -21.50 -8.00 11.53
C ASN A 11 -21.85 -8.37 10.07
N ASP A 12 -22.99 -9.00 9.86
CA ASP A 12 -23.50 -9.39 8.56
C ASP A 12 -23.88 -8.20 7.66
N GLN A 13 -24.48 -7.15 8.22
CA GLN A 13 -24.84 -5.94 7.45
C GLN A 13 -23.60 -5.15 6.99
N ILE A 14 -22.61 -5.05 7.85
CA ILE A 14 -21.35 -4.37 7.50
C ILE A 14 -20.59 -5.18 6.45
N SER A 15 -20.57 -6.50 6.57
CA SER A 15 -19.96 -7.40 5.59
C SER A 15 -20.65 -7.32 4.24
N GLN A 16 -21.99 -7.22 4.22
CA GLN A 16 -22.77 -7.10 2.99
C GLN A 16 -22.51 -5.75 2.30
N GLN A 17 -22.54 -4.65 3.04
CA GLN A 17 -22.26 -3.31 2.51
C GLN A 17 -20.84 -3.20 1.95
N LEU A 18 -19.86 -3.83 2.62
CA LEU A 18 -18.49 -3.88 2.15
C LEU A 18 -18.37 -4.71 0.86
N SER A 19 -19.08 -5.84 0.80
CA SER A 19 -19.14 -6.70 -0.39
C SER A 19 -19.73 -5.97 -1.60
N ASP A 20 -20.85 -5.27 -1.41
CA ASP A 20 -21.51 -4.48 -2.46
C ASP A 20 -20.65 -3.31 -2.95
N LEU A 21 -19.90 -2.69 -2.03
CA LEU A 21 -18.95 -1.64 -2.37
C LEU A 21 -17.77 -2.19 -3.20
N LEU A 22 -17.21 -3.33 -2.79
CA LEU A 22 -16.11 -4.00 -3.48
C LEU A 22 -16.52 -4.47 -4.89
N GLU A 23 -17.76 -4.93 -5.05
CA GLU A 23 -18.32 -5.30 -6.35
C GLU A 23 -18.49 -4.07 -7.28
N LYS A 24 -18.96 -2.95 -6.75
CA LYS A 24 -19.09 -1.68 -7.51
C LYS A 24 -17.76 -1.12 -8.00
N ILE A 25 -16.66 -1.35 -7.27
CA ILE A 25 -15.31 -0.94 -7.68
C ILE A 25 -14.58 -2.04 -8.48
N GLY A 26 -15.30 -3.09 -8.91
CA GLY A 26 -14.76 -4.15 -9.79
C GLY A 26 -13.85 -5.16 -9.09
N ILE A 27 -13.90 -5.23 -7.76
CA ILE A 27 -13.24 -6.28 -6.98
C ILE A 27 -14.22 -7.45 -6.85
N VAL A 28 -14.21 -8.36 -7.82
CA VAL A 28 -15.12 -9.52 -7.84
C VAL A 28 -14.72 -10.48 -6.71
N THR A 29 -15.58 -10.61 -5.71
CA THR A 29 -15.51 -11.69 -4.71
C THR A 29 -16.17 -12.95 -5.28
N GLY A 30 -15.52 -13.58 -6.25
CA GLY A 30 -16.03 -14.81 -6.88
C GLY A 30 -15.54 -16.05 -6.15
N THR A 31 -16.34 -16.63 -5.29
CA THR A 31 -16.22 -18.03 -4.88
C THR A 31 -16.68 -18.93 -6.03
N LYS A 32 -15.75 -19.35 -6.89
CA LYS A 32 -15.93 -20.54 -7.74
C LYS A 32 -14.69 -21.41 -7.60
N SER A 33 -14.89 -22.52 -6.91
CA SER A 33 -14.04 -23.69 -6.91
C SER A 33 -13.83 -24.15 -8.36
N HIS A 34 -12.61 -24.07 -8.88
CA HIS A 34 -12.20 -24.84 -10.04
C HIS A 34 -10.78 -25.39 -9.82
N SER A 35 -10.66 -26.66 -10.15
CA SER A 35 -9.52 -27.55 -10.13
C SER A 35 -8.18 -26.91 -10.49
N ALA A 36 -7.18 -27.29 -9.71
CA ALA A 36 -5.79 -26.90 -9.83
C ALA A 36 -5.17 -27.27 -11.16
N THR A 37 -4.93 -26.26 -11.98
CA THR A 37 -3.78 -26.22 -12.88
C THR A 37 -2.89 -25.09 -12.33
N THR A 38 -1.65 -25.38 -11.98
CA THR A 38 -0.67 -24.42 -11.44
C THR A 38 -0.27 -23.39 -12.50
N SER A 39 -1.16 -22.50 -12.81
CA SER A 39 -0.84 -21.21 -13.42
C SER A 39 -0.28 -20.34 -12.32
N LYS A 40 0.99 -19.91 -12.43
CA LYS A 40 1.60 -18.89 -11.57
C LYS A 40 0.62 -17.74 -11.44
N SER A 41 0.17 -17.47 -10.22
CA SER A 41 -0.79 -16.42 -9.93
C SER A 41 -0.25 -15.10 -10.47
N ARG A 42 -0.93 -14.50 -11.44
CA ARG A 42 -0.77 -13.10 -11.79
C ARG A 42 -1.06 -12.30 -10.50
N PHE A 43 -0.33 -11.24 -10.26
CA PHE A 43 -0.42 -10.45 -9.01
C PHE A 43 0.18 -11.15 -7.78
N ASP A 44 1.39 -11.65 -7.92
CA ASP A 44 2.19 -12.23 -6.84
C ASP A 44 3.29 -11.30 -6.31
N GLY A 45 3.36 -10.09 -6.84
CA GLY A 45 4.35 -9.06 -6.48
C GLY A 45 5.72 -9.25 -7.13
N TRP A 46 5.92 -10.26 -7.95
CA TRP A 46 7.19 -10.51 -8.64
C TRP A 46 7.30 -9.85 -10.02
N SER A 47 6.39 -8.91 -10.33
CA SER A 47 6.40 -8.18 -11.58
C SER A 47 6.23 -6.68 -11.38
N LEU A 48 7.06 -5.89 -12.06
CA LEU A 48 6.91 -4.42 -12.13
C LEU A 48 5.85 -4.00 -13.16
N SER A 49 5.53 -4.87 -14.13
CA SER A 49 4.62 -4.57 -15.23
C SER A 49 3.14 -4.65 -14.86
N GLU A 50 2.82 -5.08 -13.65
CA GLU A 50 1.44 -5.13 -13.17
C GLU A 50 0.91 -3.76 -12.70
N ARG A 51 1.82 -2.81 -12.48
CA ARG A 51 1.46 -1.42 -12.21
C ARG A 51 0.68 -0.85 -13.40
N ASN A 52 -0.47 -0.26 -13.12
CA ASN A 52 -1.39 0.23 -14.13
C ASN A 52 -1.79 1.69 -13.85
N PRO A 53 -1.39 2.66 -14.68
CA PRO A 53 -1.75 4.06 -14.52
C PRO A 53 -3.25 4.32 -14.46
N GLU A 54 -4.07 3.58 -15.21
CA GLU A 54 -5.52 3.75 -15.20
C GLU A 54 -6.14 3.26 -13.87
N ALA A 55 -5.63 2.18 -13.30
CA ALA A 55 -6.02 1.74 -11.96
C ALA A 55 -5.63 2.79 -10.90
N ILE A 56 -4.44 3.38 -11.00
CA ILE A 56 -4.03 4.47 -10.10
C ILE A 56 -4.98 5.65 -10.22
N LYS A 57 -5.30 6.10 -11.43
CA LYS A 57 -6.27 7.19 -11.68
C LYS A 57 -7.63 6.90 -11.05
N ALA A 58 -8.10 5.66 -11.13
CA ALA A 58 -9.37 5.25 -10.53
C ALA A 58 -9.36 5.35 -8.99
N TRP A 59 -8.21 5.12 -8.34
CA TRP A 59 -8.06 5.27 -6.89
C TRP A 59 -7.89 6.72 -6.43
N MET A 60 -7.40 7.62 -7.27
CA MET A 60 -7.08 9.00 -6.90
C MET A 60 -8.25 9.78 -6.25
N PRO A 61 -9.52 9.70 -6.71
CA PRO A 61 -10.63 10.42 -6.06
C PRO A 61 -10.86 9.96 -4.62
N ILE A 62 -10.74 8.64 -4.38
CA ILE A 62 -10.91 8.04 -3.05
C ILE A 62 -9.77 8.49 -2.13
N TRP A 63 -8.53 8.36 -2.58
CA TRP A 63 -7.36 8.80 -1.84
C TRP A 63 -7.38 10.31 -1.57
N LYS A 64 -7.82 11.12 -2.55
CA LYS A 64 -8.01 12.57 -2.39
C LYS A 64 -8.94 12.90 -1.23
N TRP A 65 -10.08 12.19 -1.16
CA TRP A 65 -11.04 12.41 -0.10
C TRP A 65 -10.44 12.07 1.28
N PHE A 66 -9.78 10.91 1.42
CA PHE A 66 -9.10 10.52 2.66
C PHE A 66 -7.99 11.49 3.02
N TYR A 67 -7.18 11.90 2.05
CA TYR A 67 -6.05 12.81 2.24
C TYR A 67 -6.50 14.16 2.82
N HIS A 68 -7.52 14.79 2.23
CA HIS A 68 -7.94 16.13 2.60
C HIS A 68 -8.98 16.17 3.71
N ASN A 69 -9.90 15.20 3.80
CA ASN A 69 -11.05 15.29 4.69
C ASN A 69 -10.92 14.41 5.93
N TYR A 70 -10.35 13.21 5.81
CA TYR A 70 -10.29 12.28 6.93
C TYR A 70 -8.95 12.40 7.68
N PHE A 71 -7.83 12.21 7.00
CA PHE A 71 -6.51 12.27 7.61
C PHE A 71 -5.95 13.68 7.72
N GLN A 72 -6.44 14.62 6.89
CA GLN A 72 -5.96 16.02 6.84
C GLN A 72 -4.44 16.08 6.73
N VAL A 73 -3.90 15.32 5.77
CA VAL A 73 -2.46 15.10 5.64
C VAL A 73 -1.75 16.39 5.30
N GLN A 74 -0.66 16.66 6.00
CA GLN A 74 0.27 17.76 5.69
C GLN A 74 1.63 17.15 5.39
N THR A 75 2.26 17.62 4.32
CA THR A 75 3.58 17.16 3.89
C THR A 75 4.48 18.34 3.59
N ASP A 76 5.76 18.17 3.85
CA ASP A 76 6.82 19.13 3.54
C ASP A 76 8.04 18.41 2.97
N GLY A 77 9.04 19.18 2.49
CA GLY A 77 10.31 18.64 2.02
C GLY A 77 10.30 18.03 0.62
N TRP A 78 9.21 18.11 -0.13
CA TRP A 78 9.11 17.57 -1.50
C TRP A 78 10.15 18.13 -2.47
N HIS A 79 10.64 19.34 -2.22
CA HIS A 79 11.72 19.98 -2.99
C HIS A 79 13.08 19.27 -2.85
N HIS A 80 13.24 18.41 -1.86
CA HIS A 80 14.43 17.56 -1.72
C HIS A 80 14.38 16.29 -2.57
N ILE A 81 13.21 15.95 -3.13
CA ILE A 81 13.06 14.74 -3.95
C ILE A 81 13.41 15.08 -5.41
N PRO A 82 14.39 14.39 -6.01
CA PRO A 82 14.71 14.58 -7.42
C PRO A 82 13.50 14.33 -8.32
N SER A 83 13.27 15.19 -9.29
CA SER A 83 12.16 15.04 -10.25
C SER A 83 12.34 13.82 -11.17
N THR A 84 13.57 13.34 -11.33
CA THR A 84 13.94 12.20 -12.19
C THR A 84 14.93 11.28 -11.49
N GLY A 85 15.14 10.08 -12.04
CA GLY A 85 16.08 9.10 -11.53
C GLY A 85 15.55 8.28 -10.34
N LYS A 86 16.36 7.36 -9.88
CA LYS A 86 16.02 6.46 -8.76
C LYS A 86 16.02 7.19 -7.42
N VAL A 87 15.05 6.89 -6.58
CA VAL A 87 14.94 7.44 -5.22
C VAL A 87 14.57 6.32 -4.25
N LEU A 88 15.31 6.19 -3.17
CA LEU A 88 14.92 5.32 -2.06
C LEU A 88 14.29 6.17 -0.96
N LEU A 89 13.03 5.90 -0.67
CA LEU A 89 12.25 6.56 0.37
C LEU A 89 12.12 5.61 1.55
N VAL A 90 12.55 6.04 2.72
CA VAL A 90 12.55 5.22 3.93
C VAL A 90 11.63 5.85 4.95
N GLY A 91 10.62 5.10 5.38
CA GLY A 91 9.62 5.58 6.33
C GLY A 91 9.46 4.66 7.55
N SER A 92 8.74 5.16 8.55
CA SER A 92 8.19 4.39 9.65
C SER A 92 6.76 3.99 9.29
N HIS A 93 6.40 2.72 9.51
CA HIS A 93 5.12 2.17 9.07
C HIS A 93 4.03 2.39 10.13
N ASN A 94 2.94 3.04 9.74
CA ASN A 94 1.85 3.39 10.65
C ASN A 94 0.49 3.08 10.00
N GLY A 95 -0.51 2.82 10.84
CA GLY A 95 -1.89 2.71 10.39
C GLY A 95 -2.41 1.29 10.17
N GLY A 96 -1.69 0.27 10.62
CA GLY A 96 -2.13 -1.12 10.57
C GLY A 96 -2.31 -1.64 9.14
N LEU A 97 -3.13 -2.66 8.97
CA LEU A 97 -3.33 -3.34 7.67
C LEU A 97 -3.87 -2.45 6.55
N ALA A 98 -4.55 -1.36 6.87
CA ALA A 98 -5.08 -0.42 5.88
C ALA A 98 -3.97 0.43 5.24
N SER A 99 -2.79 0.50 5.86
CA SER A 99 -1.60 1.23 5.38
C SER A 99 -1.91 2.61 4.81
N PRO A 100 -2.61 3.48 5.56
CA PRO A 100 -2.95 4.82 5.08
C PRO A 100 -1.71 5.67 4.79
N ASP A 101 -0.63 5.47 5.53
CA ASP A 101 0.67 6.09 5.27
C ASP A 101 1.16 5.85 3.83
N THR A 102 1.06 4.61 3.33
CA THR A 102 1.44 4.25 1.96
C THR A 102 0.49 4.88 0.94
N SER A 103 -0.82 4.73 1.14
CA SER A 103 -1.81 5.23 0.16
C SER A 103 -1.85 6.76 0.12
N MET A 104 -1.70 7.45 1.24
CA MET A 104 -1.64 8.92 1.28
C MET A 104 -0.33 9.44 0.67
N PHE A 105 0.80 8.74 0.91
CA PHE A 105 2.06 9.05 0.26
C PHE A 105 1.96 8.87 -1.27
N LEU A 106 1.40 7.77 -1.76
CA LEU A 106 1.22 7.54 -3.20
C LEU A 106 0.27 8.57 -3.83
N TYR A 107 -0.80 8.97 -3.12
CA TYR A 107 -1.65 10.06 -3.59
C TYR A 107 -0.86 11.35 -3.81
N ASP A 108 -0.07 11.77 -2.82
CA ASP A 108 0.73 13.00 -2.90
C ASP A 108 1.81 12.88 -3.99
N TRP A 109 2.46 11.71 -4.10
CA TRP A 109 3.42 11.42 -5.16
C TRP A 109 2.82 11.60 -6.56
N PHE A 110 1.71 10.91 -6.85
CA PHE A 110 1.09 10.98 -8.17
C PHE A 110 0.46 12.35 -8.46
N SER A 111 0.01 13.06 -7.45
CA SER A 111 -0.49 14.42 -7.60
C SER A 111 0.60 15.40 -8.01
N ARG A 112 1.87 15.18 -7.60
CA ARG A 112 3.01 16.07 -7.86
C ARG A 112 3.78 15.68 -9.11
N PHE A 113 4.05 14.40 -9.27
CA PHE A 113 4.95 13.91 -10.32
C PHE A 113 4.22 13.25 -11.49
N GLY A 114 2.90 13.10 -11.42
CA GLY A 114 2.10 12.41 -12.43
C GLY A 114 2.25 10.90 -12.40
N TYR A 115 1.44 10.23 -13.21
CA TYR A 115 1.35 8.76 -13.23
C TYR A 115 2.50 8.07 -13.95
N GLU A 116 3.20 8.77 -14.80
CA GLU A 116 4.34 8.23 -15.57
C GLU A 116 5.61 8.14 -14.71
N ARG A 117 5.73 8.95 -13.68
CA ARG A 117 6.82 8.86 -12.71
C ARG A 117 6.65 7.59 -11.88
N LEU A 118 7.49 6.60 -12.13
CA LEU A 118 7.40 5.30 -11.48
C LEU A 118 7.61 5.41 -9.97
N ALA A 119 6.67 4.87 -9.22
CA ALA A 119 6.78 4.68 -7.78
C ALA A 119 6.30 3.27 -7.43
N TYR A 120 7.05 2.60 -6.55
CA TYR A 120 6.76 1.27 -6.03
C TYR A 120 6.88 1.27 -4.50
N ALA A 121 6.13 0.41 -3.84
CA ALA A 121 6.22 0.18 -2.40
C ALA A 121 6.42 -1.30 -2.11
N LEU A 122 7.28 -1.62 -1.16
CA LEU A 122 7.48 -3.00 -0.73
C LEU A 122 6.33 -3.46 0.16
N MET A 123 5.67 -4.55 -0.23
CA MET A 123 4.57 -5.16 0.52
C MET A 123 4.98 -6.53 1.07
N HIS A 124 4.62 -6.80 2.33
CA HIS A 124 5.00 -8.02 3.03
C HIS A 124 4.53 -9.28 2.28
N PRO A 125 5.34 -10.37 2.22
CA PRO A 125 5.01 -11.58 1.47
C PRO A 125 3.65 -12.19 1.81
N SER A 126 3.20 -12.14 3.07
CA SER A 126 1.89 -12.69 3.47
C SER A 126 0.70 -11.96 2.85
N ALA A 127 0.82 -10.68 2.52
CA ALA A 127 -0.27 -9.91 1.91
C ALA A 127 -0.61 -10.41 0.48
N TRP A 128 0.36 -11.01 -0.21
CA TRP A 128 0.16 -11.57 -1.54
C TRP A 128 -0.68 -12.84 -1.57
N GLN A 129 -0.88 -13.48 -0.41
CA GLN A 129 -1.75 -14.66 -0.27
C GLN A 129 -3.23 -14.28 -0.24
N THR A 130 -3.55 -13.00 -0.10
CA THR A 130 -4.92 -12.50 0.01
C THR A 130 -5.28 -11.71 -1.26
N PRO A 131 -6.18 -12.22 -2.12
CA PRO A 131 -6.50 -11.60 -3.42
C PRO A 131 -7.00 -10.16 -3.31
N ILE A 132 -7.68 -9.80 -2.21
CA ILE A 132 -8.16 -8.44 -1.96
C ILE A 132 -7.03 -7.41 -1.84
N PHE A 133 -5.83 -7.83 -1.45
CA PHE A 133 -4.65 -6.96 -1.39
C PHE A 133 -3.74 -7.13 -2.60
N ALA A 134 -3.57 -8.36 -3.08
CA ALA A 134 -2.61 -8.70 -4.12
C ALA A 134 -2.86 -7.95 -5.43
N ARG A 135 -4.07 -8.06 -5.98
CA ARG A 135 -4.40 -7.43 -7.26
C ARG A 135 -4.42 -5.89 -7.19
N PRO A 136 -5.18 -5.25 -6.27
CA PRO A 136 -5.15 -3.78 -6.17
C PRO A 136 -3.77 -3.25 -5.83
N GLY A 137 -3.05 -3.92 -4.93
CA GLY A 137 -1.69 -3.55 -4.57
C GLY A 137 -0.75 -3.54 -5.77
N SER A 138 -0.68 -4.63 -6.54
CA SER A 138 0.14 -4.69 -7.76
C SER A 138 -0.19 -3.55 -8.73
N GLN A 139 -1.47 -3.30 -8.95
CA GLN A 139 -1.92 -2.30 -9.91
C GLN A 139 -1.54 -0.86 -9.50
N VAL A 140 -1.41 -0.58 -8.21
CA VAL A 140 -0.96 0.75 -7.74
C VAL A 140 0.54 0.83 -7.47
N GLY A 141 1.29 -0.25 -7.72
CA GLY A 141 2.74 -0.26 -7.61
C GLY A 141 3.30 -0.96 -6.37
N ALA A 142 2.49 -1.74 -5.63
CA ALA A 142 3.07 -2.63 -4.63
C ALA A 142 3.83 -3.78 -5.31
N ILE A 143 4.98 -4.13 -4.74
CA ILE A 143 5.82 -5.26 -5.14
C ILE A 143 6.22 -6.05 -3.90
N ILE A 144 6.57 -7.33 -4.07
CA ILE A 144 6.93 -8.16 -2.93
C ILE A 144 8.18 -7.62 -2.22
N ALA A 145 8.16 -7.61 -0.89
CA ALA A 145 9.30 -7.17 -0.07
C ALA A 145 10.46 -8.16 -0.17
N HIS A 146 11.21 -8.04 -1.26
CA HIS A 146 12.37 -8.87 -1.55
C HIS A 146 13.48 -8.02 -2.19
N PRO A 147 14.78 -8.21 -1.82
CA PRO A 147 15.89 -7.40 -2.34
C PRO A 147 16.03 -7.41 -3.87
N LYS A 148 15.66 -8.51 -4.53
CA LYS A 148 15.67 -8.62 -5.98
C LYS A 148 14.67 -7.65 -6.63
N MET A 149 13.45 -7.57 -6.08
CA MET A 149 12.42 -6.67 -6.59
C MET A 149 12.73 -5.20 -6.28
N ALA A 150 13.28 -4.93 -5.09
CA ALA A 150 13.74 -3.59 -4.73
C ALA A 150 14.79 -3.07 -5.72
N ARG A 151 15.82 -3.89 -6.02
CA ARG A 151 16.84 -3.54 -7.02
C ARG A 151 16.25 -3.38 -8.43
N ALA A 152 15.31 -4.26 -8.82
CA ALA A 152 14.66 -4.17 -10.12
C ALA A 152 13.88 -2.85 -10.29
N ALA A 153 13.17 -2.39 -9.25
CA ALA A 153 12.47 -1.10 -9.27
C ALA A 153 13.46 0.07 -9.40
N LEU A 154 14.50 0.10 -8.58
CA LEU A 154 15.53 1.16 -8.63
C LEU A 154 16.27 1.17 -9.96
N SER A 155 16.49 0.01 -10.62
CA SER A 155 17.11 -0.08 -11.95
C SER A 155 16.23 0.47 -13.08
N LYS A 156 14.95 0.76 -12.79
CA LYS A 156 14.01 1.42 -13.71
C LYS A 156 13.85 2.92 -13.41
N ASP A 157 14.80 3.50 -12.67
CA ASP A 157 14.73 4.89 -12.24
C ASP A 157 13.46 5.24 -11.43
N ALA A 158 12.91 4.25 -10.75
CA ALA A 158 11.71 4.43 -9.95
C ALA A 158 12.03 4.97 -8.55
N ALA A 159 11.03 5.60 -7.94
CA ALA A 159 10.98 5.78 -6.50
C ALA A 159 10.59 4.45 -5.83
N LEU A 160 11.28 4.09 -4.77
CA LEU A 160 10.99 2.90 -3.98
C LEU A 160 10.74 3.28 -2.52
N LEU A 161 9.51 3.09 -2.06
CA LEU A 161 9.13 3.27 -0.66
C LEU A 161 9.37 1.97 0.12
N VAL A 162 10.10 2.09 1.23
CA VAL A 162 10.39 0.97 2.12
C VAL A 162 10.12 1.35 3.57
N TYR A 163 9.60 0.40 4.32
CA TYR A 163 9.40 0.50 5.77
C TYR A 163 10.26 -0.57 6.46
N PRO A 164 11.47 -0.24 6.90
CA PRO A 164 12.41 -1.23 7.43
C PRO A 164 11.91 -1.97 8.67
N GLY A 165 11.09 -1.32 9.49
CA GLY A 165 10.49 -1.93 10.68
C GLY A 165 9.44 -3.00 10.37
N GLY A 166 8.89 -3.00 9.14
CA GLY A 166 7.96 -4.03 8.66
C GLY A 166 6.74 -4.21 9.57
N ALA A 167 6.35 -5.47 9.78
CA ALA A 167 5.17 -5.81 10.57
C ALA A 167 5.29 -5.38 12.05
N GLU A 168 6.48 -5.40 12.62
CA GLU A 168 6.69 -4.99 14.03
C GLU A 168 6.45 -3.48 14.20
N ASP A 169 6.85 -2.67 13.22
CA ASP A 169 6.58 -1.24 13.21
C ASP A 169 5.08 -0.96 12.96
N LEU A 170 4.47 -1.69 12.02
CA LEU A 170 3.06 -1.58 11.65
C LEU A 170 2.11 -1.84 12.83
N PHE A 171 2.44 -2.81 13.68
CA PHE A 171 1.61 -3.23 14.83
C PHE A 171 2.16 -2.78 16.18
N ARG A 172 3.06 -1.79 16.20
CA ARG A 172 3.63 -1.32 17.45
C ARG A 172 2.56 -0.78 18.41
N PRO A 173 2.76 -0.95 19.74
CA PRO A 173 1.83 -0.43 20.75
C PRO A 173 1.67 1.09 20.69
N TYR A 174 0.49 1.60 21.00
CA TYR A 174 0.22 3.04 21.02
C TYR A 174 1.19 3.85 21.89
N ALA A 175 1.68 3.28 22.99
CA ALA A 175 2.69 3.91 23.83
C ALA A 175 4.00 4.23 23.08
N MET A 176 4.31 3.52 22.00
CA MET A 176 5.50 3.71 21.18
C MET A 176 5.22 4.53 19.90
N ARG A 177 4.07 5.14 19.75
CA ARG A 177 3.62 5.82 18.52
C ARG A 177 4.55 6.94 18.03
N ASN A 178 5.32 7.56 18.94
CA ASN A 178 6.26 8.64 18.60
C ASN A 178 7.71 8.15 18.47
N GLN A 179 7.94 6.84 18.43
CA GLN A 179 9.27 6.27 18.27
C GLN A 179 9.45 5.76 16.84
N ILE A 180 10.67 5.93 16.31
CA ILE A 180 11.05 5.29 15.06
C ILE A 180 11.57 3.90 15.39
N TYR A 181 10.98 2.88 14.75
CA TYR A 181 11.38 1.49 14.96
C TYR A 181 11.76 0.85 13.61
N LEU A 182 13.01 0.43 13.49
CA LEU A 182 13.54 -0.14 12.25
C LEU A 182 13.84 -1.65 12.37
N ALA A 183 13.41 -2.30 13.46
CA ALA A 183 13.61 -3.74 13.72
C ALA A 183 15.06 -4.20 13.50
N ASN A 184 16.05 -3.35 13.78
CA ASN A 184 17.46 -3.58 13.46
C ASN A 184 17.75 -3.96 11.99
N ASN A 185 16.80 -3.71 11.10
CA ASN A 185 16.93 -4.01 9.68
C ASN A 185 17.82 -2.98 8.99
N LYS A 186 18.98 -3.42 8.53
CA LYS A 186 19.96 -2.59 7.81
C LYS A 186 19.94 -2.83 6.30
N ALA A 187 19.01 -3.65 5.78
CA ALA A 187 19.00 -4.02 4.37
C ALA A 187 18.74 -2.82 3.44
N PHE A 188 17.97 -1.83 3.89
CA PHE A 188 17.72 -0.61 3.13
C PHE A 188 18.99 0.23 2.91
N ILE A 189 19.96 0.21 3.85
CA ILE A 189 21.25 0.88 3.68
C ILE A 189 22.02 0.26 2.50
N LYS A 190 21.97 -1.07 2.36
CA LYS A 190 22.61 -1.77 1.24
C LYS A 190 21.91 -1.51 -0.11
N LEU A 191 20.68 -1.01 -0.09
CA LEU A 191 19.96 -0.59 -1.30
C LEU A 191 20.31 0.85 -1.70
N ALA A 192 20.73 1.67 -0.73
CA ALA A 192 21.10 3.07 -0.95
C ALA A 192 22.54 3.21 -1.49
N LEU A 193 23.39 2.23 -1.24
CA LEU A 193 24.80 2.16 -1.69
C LEU A 193 24.90 1.48 -3.06
#